data_15d791bd5b4158af3c6367b48952f253
#
_entry.id   15d791bd5b4158af3c6367b48952f253
#
_cell.length_a   1.000
_cell.length_b   1.000
_cell.length_c   1.000
_cell.angle_alpha   90.00
_cell.angle_beta   90.00
_cell.angle_gamma   90.00
#
_symmetry.space_group_name_H-M   'P 1'
#
loop_
_entity.id
_entity.type
_entity.pdbx_description
1 polymer ?
#
loop_
_entity_poly.entity_id
_entity_poly.type
_entity_poly.pdbx_seq_one_letter_code
_entity_poly.pdbx_strand_id
1 'polypeptide(L)'
;MKSIWNWIRSKFRWPHIEYDLSQPAHRWKFAGVLAGLFMVGAGLAVGGVEGYVYTESVEFCGTVCHSMYPQLERHSQSPHSNVACTQCHVGEGAEAFIQSKMDGTRQLVSTILDNYSRPIKSPVHNLRPARETCEHCHTPTQFTDNIIKVNRHFDNDKDNTPTETTLILKMGGVNTLTGESKGIHWHIQSEVSYITLDYQRQVVAWVGVKQPDGTVKEFFSRDLLGMGKTNFVEEARANGEVRELDCIDCHNRTAHYIPYPEQSVDQAMEHGLISPDLPFIHRNAVDLLNKTFASKTEAYAAIDDLKTNYSGYPADKVDQAIATLKDIYDITNFPDMNLDWKTNPNNERHNPTLGCFRCHDGNHVSRDENGNEEVISVKCNLCHTVPITGRGAEMIVEAPVIVGNVPDSHADFRWTIEHQNITDADKQACFNCHGQAFCNNGACHNLSHPPDMLFSHPQSYQESGGQVCFTCHQNVTCARCHAGGIISKP
;
A
#
# COMPACT_ATOMS: atom_id res chain seq x y z
N MET A 1 22.66 -29.31 -35.07
CA MET A 1 21.29 -29.04 -35.53
C MET A 1 20.90 -29.79 -36.81
N LYS A 2 21.73 -29.87 -37.86
CA LYS A 2 21.39 -30.61 -39.11
C LYS A 2 21.16 -32.14 -38.86
N SER A 3 21.82 -32.76 -37.89
CA SER A 3 21.68 -34.19 -37.62
C SER A 3 20.31 -34.54 -36.96
N ILE A 4 19.82 -33.71 -36.05
CA ILE A 4 18.52 -33.90 -35.40
C ILE A 4 17.37 -33.70 -36.40
N TRP A 5 17.49 -32.72 -37.29
CA TRP A 5 16.51 -32.45 -38.35
C TRP A 5 16.41 -33.60 -39.37
N ASN A 6 17.54 -34.18 -39.75
CA ASN A 6 17.56 -35.34 -40.63
C ASN A 6 17.02 -36.63 -39.98
N TRP A 7 17.24 -36.80 -38.68
CA TRP A 7 16.69 -37.94 -37.89
C TRP A 7 15.15 -37.80 -37.75
N ILE A 8 14.64 -36.59 -37.50
CA ILE A 8 13.18 -36.35 -37.43
C ILE A 8 12.57 -36.61 -38.82
N ARG A 9 13.17 -36.10 -39.92
CA ARG A 9 12.71 -36.34 -41.30
C ARG A 9 12.71 -37.82 -41.71
N SER A 10 13.61 -38.63 -41.19
CA SER A 10 13.68 -40.07 -41.51
C SER A 10 12.63 -40.88 -40.78
N LYS A 11 12.15 -40.41 -39.62
CA LYS A 11 11.13 -41.12 -38.81
C LYS A 11 9.71 -40.68 -39.15
N PHE A 12 9.50 -39.44 -39.61
CA PHE A 12 8.21 -38.94 -40.01
C PHE A 12 8.08 -38.96 -41.57
N ARG A 13 7.67 -40.12 -42.12
CA ARG A 13 7.13 -40.18 -43.44
C ARG A 13 5.72 -39.57 -43.42
N TRP A 14 5.60 -38.28 -43.78
CA TRP A 14 4.28 -37.69 -43.99
C TRP A 14 3.54 -38.49 -45.05
N PRO A 15 2.35 -39.02 -44.78
CA PRO A 15 1.57 -39.67 -45.82
C PRO A 15 1.30 -38.64 -46.91
N HIS A 16 1.61 -38.98 -48.14
CA HIS A 16 1.18 -38.20 -49.29
C HIS A 16 -0.36 -38.37 -49.40
N ILE A 17 -1.07 -37.37 -48.90
CA ILE A 17 -2.52 -37.35 -48.94
C ILE A 17 -2.90 -36.48 -50.10
N GLU A 18 -3.26 -37.11 -51.21
CA GLU A 18 -3.82 -36.42 -52.37
C GLU A 18 -5.37 -36.37 -52.24
N TYR A 19 -5.89 -35.17 -52.19
CA TYR A 19 -7.32 -34.92 -52.21
C TYR A 19 -7.78 -34.56 -53.59
N ASP A 20 -8.49 -35.46 -54.29
CA ASP A 20 -9.20 -35.15 -55.53
C ASP A 20 -10.55 -34.48 -55.17
N LEU A 21 -10.55 -33.14 -55.18
CA LEU A 21 -11.71 -32.33 -54.81
C LEU A 21 -12.85 -32.42 -55.84
N SER A 22 -12.67 -33.13 -56.95
CA SER A 22 -13.76 -33.43 -57.88
C SER A 22 -14.72 -34.51 -57.32
N GLN A 23 -14.21 -35.35 -56.41
CA GLN A 23 -14.98 -36.45 -55.80
C GLN A 23 -15.65 -35.99 -54.48
N PRO A 24 -16.99 -36.19 -54.33
CA PRO A 24 -17.70 -35.78 -53.13
C PRO A 24 -17.15 -36.36 -51.82
N ALA A 25 -16.68 -37.60 -51.84
CA ALA A 25 -16.12 -38.28 -50.68
C ALA A 25 -14.81 -37.63 -50.18
N HIS A 26 -13.94 -37.13 -51.12
CA HIS A 26 -12.73 -36.44 -50.75
C HIS A 26 -12.98 -35.01 -50.27
N ARG A 27 -14.05 -34.34 -50.74
CA ARG A 27 -14.46 -33.03 -50.22
C ARG A 27 -14.86 -33.13 -48.74
N TRP A 28 -15.64 -34.14 -48.35
CA TRP A 28 -16.04 -34.34 -46.98
C TRP A 28 -14.83 -34.68 -46.08
N LYS A 29 -13.92 -35.54 -46.55
CA LYS A 29 -12.67 -35.84 -45.84
C LYS A 29 -11.81 -34.59 -45.66
N PHE A 30 -11.63 -33.78 -46.71
CA PHE A 30 -10.90 -32.52 -46.63
C PHE A 30 -11.56 -31.52 -45.71
N ALA A 31 -12.86 -31.34 -45.83
CA ALA A 31 -13.66 -30.50 -44.89
C ALA A 31 -13.51 -30.95 -43.45
N GLY A 32 -13.56 -32.29 -43.21
CA GLY A 32 -13.35 -32.85 -41.86
C GLY A 32 -11.96 -32.57 -41.29
N VAL A 33 -10.90 -32.65 -42.10
CA VAL A 33 -9.52 -32.32 -41.70
C VAL A 33 -9.41 -30.82 -41.39
N LEU A 34 -9.96 -29.95 -42.25
CA LEU A 34 -9.99 -28.51 -41.98
C LEU A 34 -10.76 -28.16 -40.70
N ALA A 35 -11.92 -28.77 -40.52
CA ALA A 35 -12.72 -28.59 -39.30
C ALA A 35 -11.97 -29.07 -38.05
N GLY A 36 -11.26 -30.22 -38.15
CA GLY A 36 -10.40 -30.72 -37.06
C GLY A 36 -9.24 -29.77 -36.74
N LEU A 37 -8.53 -29.27 -37.77
CA LEU A 37 -7.48 -28.29 -37.58
C LEU A 37 -8.01 -26.99 -36.99
N PHE A 38 -9.16 -26.53 -37.45
CA PHE A 38 -9.81 -25.35 -36.90
C PHE A 38 -10.19 -25.56 -35.43
N MET A 39 -10.78 -26.68 -35.06
CA MET A 39 -11.11 -26.99 -33.66
C MET A 39 -9.87 -27.07 -32.77
N VAL A 40 -8.80 -27.71 -33.27
CA VAL A 40 -7.52 -27.75 -32.54
C VAL A 40 -6.93 -26.33 -32.40
N GLY A 41 -6.93 -25.54 -33.46
CA GLY A 41 -6.46 -24.16 -33.44
C GLY A 41 -7.30 -23.28 -32.50
N ALA A 42 -8.61 -23.40 -32.55
CA ALA A 42 -9.52 -22.70 -31.64
C ALA A 42 -9.31 -23.13 -30.18
N GLY A 43 -9.16 -24.44 -29.92
CA GLY A 43 -8.86 -24.96 -28.60
C GLY A 43 -7.54 -24.45 -28.04
N LEU A 44 -6.50 -24.41 -28.87
CA LEU A 44 -5.20 -23.84 -28.50
C LEU A 44 -5.28 -22.33 -28.25
N ALA A 45 -6.07 -21.60 -29.05
CA ALA A 45 -6.27 -20.17 -28.85
C ALA A 45 -7.01 -19.88 -27.55
N VAL A 46 -8.11 -20.57 -27.29
CA VAL A 46 -8.88 -20.44 -26.02
C VAL A 46 -8.00 -20.85 -24.83
N GLY A 47 -7.36 -22.02 -24.88
CA GLY A 47 -6.47 -22.46 -23.82
C GLY A 47 -5.28 -21.52 -23.59
N GLY A 48 -4.77 -20.90 -24.65
CA GLY A 48 -3.73 -19.89 -24.58
C GLY A 48 -4.21 -18.60 -23.87
N VAL A 49 -5.41 -18.14 -24.21
CA VAL A 49 -6.02 -16.96 -23.59
C VAL A 49 -6.33 -17.23 -22.10
N GLU A 50 -6.99 -18.34 -21.78
CA GLU A 50 -7.28 -18.72 -20.40
C GLU A 50 -6.01 -18.93 -19.58
N GLY A 51 -5.01 -19.60 -20.15
CA GLY A 51 -3.68 -19.76 -19.52
C GLY A 51 -3.02 -18.42 -19.27
N TYR A 52 -3.10 -17.49 -20.20
CA TYR A 52 -2.60 -16.14 -20.03
C TYR A 52 -3.32 -15.42 -18.88
N VAL A 53 -4.65 -15.37 -18.90
CA VAL A 53 -5.45 -14.72 -17.84
C VAL A 53 -5.13 -15.32 -16.47
N TYR A 54 -5.00 -16.64 -16.38
CA TYR A 54 -4.62 -17.31 -15.14
C TYR A 54 -3.23 -16.89 -14.66
N THR A 55 -2.22 -16.77 -15.55
CA THR A 55 -0.87 -16.33 -15.15
C THR A 55 -0.79 -14.85 -14.71
N GLU A 56 -1.81 -14.05 -14.96
CA GLU A 56 -1.92 -12.66 -14.49
C GLU A 56 -2.73 -12.55 -13.17
N SER A 57 -3.31 -13.64 -12.69
CA SER A 57 -4.17 -13.64 -11.51
C SER A 57 -3.37 -13.52 -10.20
N VAL A 58 -4.03 -12.97 -9.17
CA VAL A 58 -3.50 -12.91 -7.80
C VAL A 58 -3.22 -14.33 -7.28
N GLU A 59 -4.11 -15.27 -7.59
CA GLU A 59 -4.01 -16.66 -7.21
C GLU A 59 -2.73 -17.31 -7.78
N PHE A 60 -2.45 -17.13 -9.07
CA PHE A 60 -1.23 -17.66 -9.67
C PHE A 60 0.02 -17.10 -8.99
N CYS A 61 0.10 -15.77 -8.83
CA CYS A 61 1.26 -15.12 -8.25
C CYS A 61 1.50 -15.51 -6.79
N GLY A 62 0.43 -15.69 -6.01
CA GLY A 62 0.52 -15.93 -4.59
C GLY A 62 0.53 -17.40 -4.17
N THR A 63 -0.04 -18.32 -4.99
CA THR A 63 -0.17 -19.74 -4.62
C THR A 63 0.74 -20.65 -5.41
N VAL A 64 0.89 -20.46 -6.72
CA VAL A 64 1.83 -21.27 -7.53
C VAL A 64 3.26 -20.94 -7.15
N CYS A 65 3.58 -19.66 -6.95
CA CYS A 65 4.83 -19.23 -6.35
C CYS A 65 4.69 -19.23 -4.81
N HIS A 66 4.71 -20.41 -4.20
CA HIS A 66 4.50 -20.56 -2.76
C HIS A 66 5.44 -19.73 -1.88
N SER A 67 6.60 -19.31 -2.41
CA SER A 67 7.50 -18.35 -1.74
C SER A 67 6.89 -16.95 -1.57
N MET A 68 5.79 -16.65 -2.27
CA MET A 68 5.09 -15.36 -2.22
C MET A 68 3.90 -15.36 -1.25
N TYR A 69 3.69 -16.45 -0.48
CA TYR A 69 2.55 -16.53 0.43
C TYR A 69 2.49 -15.38 1.46
N PRO A 70 3.60 -14.83 2.01
CA PRO A 70 3.50 -13.69 2.92
C PRO A 70 2.98 -12.43 2.22
N GLN A 71 3.38 -12.23 0.96
CA GLN A 71 2.91 -11.10 0.16
C GLN A 71 1.42 -11.24 -0.17
N LEU A 72 0.98 -12.47 -0.51
CA LEU A 72 -0.44 -12.76 -0.75
C LEU A 72 -1.27 -12.51 0.51
N GLU A 73 -0.82 -13.03 1.66
CA GLU A 73 -1.50 -12.85 2.95
C GLU A 73 -1.66 -11.37 3.30
N ARG A 74 -0.59 -10.59 3.18
CA ARG A 74 -0.65 -9.16 3.46
C ARG A 74 -1.46 -8.38 2.42
N HIS A 75 -1.38 -8.77 1.15
CA HIS A 75 -2.19 -8.17 0.09
C HIS A 75 -3.69 -8.38 0.33
N SER A 76 -4.11 -9.59 0.69
CA SER A 76 -5.52 -9.93 0.93
C SER A 76 -6.16 -9.10 2.05
N GLN A 77 -5.36 -8.61 3.00
CA GLN A 77 -5.78 -7.78 4.11
C GLN A 77 -5.55 -6.27 3.88
N SER A 78 -5.02 -5.90 2.72
CA SER A 78 -4.74 -4.51 2.38
C SER A 78 -5.94 -3.82 1.73
N PRO A 79 -6.00 -2.48 1.74
CA PRO A 79 -6.98 -1.73 0.96
C PRO A 79 -6.93 -2.02 -0.56
N HIS A 80 -5.84 -2.64 -1.04
CA HIS A 80 -5.62 -3.01 -2.43
C HIS A 80 -5.89 -4.50 -2.71
N SER A 81 -6.57 -5.22 -1.81
CA SER A 81 -6.88 -6.66 -1.97
C SER A 81 -7.57 -7.03 -3.28
N ASN A 82 -8.29 -6.10 -3.88
CA ASN A 82 -8.98 -6.27 -5.17
C ASN A 82 -8.16 -5.81 -6.39
N VAL A 83 -6.93 -5.31 -6.18
CA VAL A 83 -6.03 -4.88 -7.25
C VAL A 83 -5.13 -6.05 -7.62
N ALA A 84 -5.11 -6.46 -8.88
CA ALA A 84 -4.25 -7.56 -9.30
C ALA A 84 -2.77 -7.21 -9.12
N CYS A 85 -1.95 -8.20 -8.75
CA CYS A 85 -0.51 -8.03 -8.57
C CYS A 85 0.16 -7.40 -9.80
N THR A 86 -0.30 -7.79 -10.98
CA THR A 86 0.21 -7.32 -12.28
C THR A 86 -0.05 -5.84 -12.53
N GLN A 87 -1.09 -5.25 -11.95
CA GLN A 87 -1.38 -3.82 -12.09
C GLN A 87 -0.32 -2.92 -11.46
N CYS A 88 0.37 -3.42 -10.43
CA CYS A 88 1.48 -2.70 -9.79
C CYS A 88 2.86 -3.19 -10.25
N HIS A 89 2.99 -4.52 -10.52
CA HIS A 89 4.29 -5.15 -10.78
C HIS A 89 4.61 -5.38 -12.25
N VAL A 90 3.61 -5.33 -13.13
CA VAL A 90 3.80 -5.48 -14.58
C VAL A 90 3.48 -4.18 -15.27
N GLY A 91 4.39 -3.75 -16.12
CA GLY A 91 4.22 -2.54 -16.87
C GLY A 91 3.27 -2.66 -18.06
N GLU A 92 2.82 -1.52 -18.60
CA GLU A 92 2.10 -1.47 -19.85
C GLU A 92 3.06 -1.63 -21.05
N GLY A 93 2.54 -2.22 -22.12
CA GLY A 93 3.25 -2.38 -23.38
C GLY A 93 4.01 -3.71 -23.53
N ALA A 94 4.40 -3.99 -24.77
CA ALA A 94 4.99 -5.28 -25.16
C ALA A 94 6.33 -5.57 -24.47
N GLU A 95 7.15 -4.55 -24.27
CA GLU A 95 8.47 -4.70 -23.63
C GLU A 95 8.32 -5.11 -22.16
N ALA A 96 7.47 -4.40 -21.42
CA ALA A 96 7.19 -4.70 -20.02
C ALA A 96 6.56 -6.09 -19.87
N PHE A 97 5.67 -6.46 -20.79
CA PHE A 97 5.09 -7.79 -20.85
C PHE A 97 6.16 -8.89 -21.03
N ILE A 98 7.04 -8.74 -22.02
CA ILE A 98 8.10 -9.73 -22.27
C ILE A 98 9.03 -9.83 -21.05
N GLN A 99 9.44 -8.70 -20.50
CA GLN A 99 10.29 -8.66 -19.32
C GLN A 99 9.64 -9.37 -18.13
N SER A 100 8.36 -9.13 -17.88
CA SER A 100 7.63 -9.77 -16.77
C SER A 100 7.55 -11.30 -16.92
N LYS A 101 7.36 -11.81 -18.16
CA LYS A 101 7.33 -13.25 -18.41
C LYS A 101 8.72 -13.89 -18.26
N MET A 102 9.78 -13.20 -18.65
CA MET A 102 11.16 -13.64 -18.42
C MET A 102 11.49 -13.68 -16.92
N ASP A 103 11.15 -12.63 -16.18
CA ASP A 103 11.37 -12.54 -14.75
C ASP A 103 10.52 -13.58 -13.99
N GLY A 104 9.26 -13.75 -14.37
CA GLY A 104 8.38 -14.78 -13.80
C GLY A 104 8.92 -16.21 -14.04
N THR A 105 9.45 -16.49 -15.23
CA THR A 105 10.07 -17.77 -15.54
C THR A 105 11.30 -18.01 -14.68
N ARG A 106 12.16 -17.01 -14.51
CA ARG A 106 13.33 -17.07 -13.63
C ARG A 106 12.93 -17.33 -12.18
N GLN A 107 11.91 -16.61 -11.69
CA GLN A 107 11.39 -16.77 -10.33
C GLN A 107 10.80 -18.17 -10.11
N LEU A 108 10.04 -18.70 -11.08
CA LEU A 108 9.51 -20.05 -11.02
C LEU A 108 10.62 -21.10 -10.93
N VAL A 109 11.65 -20.99 -11.76
CA VAL A 109 12.82 -21.87 -11.68
C VAL A 109 13.52 -21.75 -10.32
N SER A 110 13.71 -20.53 -9.81
CA SER A 110 14.31 -20.31 -8.49
C SER A 110 13.46 -20.91 -7.36
N THR A 111 12.14 -20.86 -7.47
CA THR A 111 11.22 -21.46 -6.51
C THR A 111 11.28 -22.98 -6.53
N ILE A 112 11.31 -23.59 -7.74
CA ILE A 112 11.43 -25.06 -7.89
C ILE A 112 12.79 -25.56 -7.36
N LEU A 113 13.85 -24.80 -7.58
CA LEU A 113 15.21 -25.16 -7.13
C LEU A 113 15.50 -24.73 -5.69
N ASP A 114 14.56 -24.07 -5.02
CA ASP A 114 14.69 -23.54 -3.66
C ASP A 114 15.92 -22.64 -3.44
N ASN A 115 16.28 -21.84 -4.45
CA ASN A 115 17.48 -20.99 -4.43
C ASN A 115 17.19 -19.49 -4.38
N TYR A 116 15.97 -19.10 -3.98
CA TYR A 116 15.60 -17.69 -3.76
C TYR A 116 16.04 -17.20 -2.37
N SER A 117 16.21 -15.88 -2.23
CA SER A 117 16.59 -15.25 -0.96
C SER A 117 15.43 -15.27 0.05
N ARG A 118 15.77 -15.52 1.32
CA ARG A 118 14.86 -15.39 2.46
C ARG A 118 15.40 -14.37 3.46
N PRO A 119 14.77 -13.19 3.60
CA PRO A 119 13.56 -12.74 2.89
C PRO A 119 13.80 -12.44 1.41
N ILE A 120 12.71 -12.39 0.62
CA ILE A 120 12.75 -11.88 -0.75
C ILE A 120 13.12 -10.39 -0.70
N LYS A 121 14.09 -10.00 -1.52
CA LYS A 121 14.62 -8.63 -1.52
C LYS A 121 13.55 -7.59 -1.84
N SER A 122 13.46 -6.55 -1.03
CA SER A 122 12.59 -5.40 -1.20
C SER A 122 13.38 -4.12 -0.93
N PRO A 123 13.17 -3.03 -1.69
CA PRO A 123 12.21 -2.86 -2.79
C PRO A 123 12.58 -3.61 -4.06
N VAL A 124 11.60 -3.81 -4.94
CA VAL A 124 11.84 -4.35 -6.28
C VAL A 124 12.50 -3.24 -7.12
N HIS A 125 13.65 -3.53 -7.74
CA HIS A 125 14.43 -2.50 -8.47
C HIS A 125 13.71 -1.94 -9.69
N ASN A 126 13.01 -2.80 -10.43
CA ASN A 126 12.35 -2.45 -11.69
C ASN A 126 10.86 -2.16 -11.53
N LEU A 127 10.43 -1.74 -10.33
CA LEU A 127 9.05 -1.30 -10.16
C LEU A 127 8.87 -0.02 -10.99
N ARG A 128 7.76 0.06 -11.70
CA ARG A 128 7.42 1.22 -12.52
C ARG A 128 7.27 2.48 -11.66
N PRO A 129 7.50 3.66 -12.25
CA PRO A 129 7.16 4.92 -11.59
C PRO A 129 5.71 4.88 -11.09
N ALA A 130 5.49 5.36 -9.86
CA ALA A 130 4.16 5.34 -9.27
C ALA A 130 3.15 6.15 -10.06
N ARG A 131 3.59 7.17 -10.80
CA ARG A 131 2.73 7.94 -11.72
C ARG A 131 2.06 7.06 -12.76
N GLU A 132 2.75 6.05 -13.26
CA GLU A 132 2.23 5.15 -14.28
C GLU A 132 1.33 4.03 -13.73
N THR A 133 1.31 3.82 -12.42
CA THR A 133 0.53 2.76 -11.78
C THR A 133 -0.52 3.32 -10.83
N CYS A 134 -0.11 4.13 -9.86
CA CYS A 134 -0.99 4.64 -8.81
C CYS A 134 -1.96 5.71 -9.33
N GLU A 135 -1.50 6.58 -10.23
CA GLU A 135 -2.31 7.71 -10.73
C GLU A 135 -3.45 7.29 -11.67
N HIS A 136 -3.47 6.03 -12.12
CA HIS A 136 -4.65 5.47 -12.81
C HIS A 136 -5.91 5.48 -11.92
N CYS A 137 -5.73 5.29 -10.60
CA CYS A 137 -6.82 5.29 -9.61
C CYS A 137 -6.74 6.47 -8.64
N HIS A 138 -5.53 6.93 -8.31
CA HIS A 138 -5.25 7.99 -7.36
C HIS A 138 -4.81 9.26 -8.08
N THR A 139 -5.69 10.24 -8.21
CA THR A 139 -5.34 11.53 -8.83
C THR A 139 -4.71 12.46 -7.79
N PRO A 140 -3.48 12.94 -7.98
CA PRO A 140 -2.77 13.77 -6.99
C PRO A 140 -3.53 15.03 -6.56
N THR A 141 -4.32 15.62 -7.45
CA THR A 141 -5.15 16.81 -7.17
C THR A 141 -6.30 16.57 -6.18
N GLN A 142 -6.56 15.33 -5.81
CA GLN A 142 -7.63 14.97 -4.86
C GLN A 142 -7.14 14.80 -3.42
N PHE A 143 -5.84 14.87 -3.17
CA PHE A 143 -5.24 14.75 -1.83
C PHE A 143 -4.89 16.12 -1.27
N THR A 144 -5.87 17.01 -1.18
CA THR A 144 -5.64 18.43 -0.87
C THR A 144 -5.99 18.81 0.57
N ASP A 145 -6.75 17.98 1.28
CA ASP A 145 -7.31 18.33 2.58
C ASP A 145 -6.51 17.70 3.74
N ASN A 146 -6.66 18.33 4.91
CA ASN A 146 -6.11 17.78 6.15
C ASN A 146 -6.89 16.52 6.57
N ILE A 147 -6.21 15.57 7.18
CA ILE A 147 -6.80 14.34 7.71
C ILE A 147 -6.67 14.32 9.22
N ILE A 148 -7.78 14.16 9.93
CA ILE A 148 -7.75 13.90 11.37
C ILE A 148 -7.41 12.42 11.56
N LYS A 149 -6.35 12.16 12.30
CA LYS A 149 -5.93 10.82 12.68
C LYS A 149 -6.12 10.63 14.17
N VAL A 150 -6.95 9.68 14.53
CA VAL A 150 -7.11 9.22 15.92
C VAL A 150 -6.45 7.86 16.03
N ASN A 151 -5.44 7.77 16.87
CA ASN A 151 -4.80 6.51 17.20
C ASN A 151 -5.23 6.13 18.61
N ARG A 152 -5.91 5.01 18.74
CA ARG A 152 -6.23 4.40 20.02
C ARG A 152 -5.17 3.40 20.37
N HIS A 153 -4.75 3.40 21.60
CA HIS A 153 -3.76 2.47 22.15
C HIS A 153 -4.05 2.17 23.61
N PHE A 154 -3.47 1.10 24.10
CA PHE A 154 -3.60 0.68 25.48
C PHE A 154 -2.24 0.76 26.16
N ASP A 155 -2.21 1.34 27.36
CA ASP A 155 -0.97 1.48 28.12
C ASP A 155 -0.47 0.11 28.62
N ASN A 156 0.83 0.03 28.88
CA ASN A 156 1.48 -1.17 29.41
C ASN A 156 1.28 -1.36 30.92
N ASP A 157 0.25 -0.73 31.50
CA ASP A 157 -0.08 -0.80 32.90
C ASP A 157 -0.95 -2.03 33.24
N LYS A 158 -1.26 -2.18 34.51
CA LYS A 158 -2.06 -3.31 35.02
C LYS A 158 -3.46 -3.34 34.43
N ASP A 159 -4.05 -2.18 34.24
CA ASP A 159 -5.45 -2.02 33.85
C ASP A 159 -5.59 -1.86 32.34
N ASN A 160 -4.46 -1.92 31.58
CA ASN A 160 -4.41 -1.71 30.13
C ASN A 160 -5.19 -0.43 29.78
N THR A 161 -4.82 0.68 30.40
CA THR A 161 -5.57 1.94 30.30
C THR A 161 -5.70 2.40 28.85
N PRO A 162 -6.92 2.54 28.32
CA PRO A 162 -7.12 3.02 26.96
C PRO A 162 -6.78 4.51 26.87
N THR A 163 -5.97 4.86 25.89
CA THR A 163 -5.60 6.24 25.58
C THR A 163 -5.81 6.54 24.10
N GLU A 164 -6.10 7.78 23.77
CA GLU A 164 -6.27 8.24 22.40
C GLU A 164 -5.26 9.35 22.11
N THR A 165 -4.64 9.27 20.96
CA THR A 165 -3.79 10.33 20.42
C THR A 165 -4.39 10.83 19.13
N THR A 166 -4.80 12.10 19.13
CA THR A 166 -5.36 12.77 17.96
C THR A 166 -4.35 13.73 17.37
N LEU A 167 -4.25 13.71 16.05
CA LEU A 167 -3.44 14.66 15.29
C LEU A 167 -4.10 14.97 13.95
N ILE A 168 -3.84 16.14 13.42
CA ILE A 168 -4.28 16.53 12.07
C ILE A 168 -3.07 16.41 11.15
N LEU A 169 -3.14 15.51 10.19
CA LEU A 169 -2.17 15.38 9.11
C LEU A 169 -2.43 16.47 8.08
N LYS A 170 -1.43 17.29 7.81
CA LYS A 170 -1.46 18.32 6.77
C LYS A 170 -1.08 17.66 5.45
N MET A 171 -2.03 16.97 4.83
CA MET A 171 -1.77 16.24 3.59
C MET A 171 -1.33 17.18 2.49
N GLY A 172 -1.99 18.34 2.40
CA GLY A 172 -1.68 19.33 1.38
C GLY A 172 -1.97 18.81 -0.01
N GLY A 173 -1.42 19.48 -0.98
CA GLY A 173 -1.67 19.27 -2.39
C GLY A 173 -1.68 20.61 -3.09
N VAL A 174 -2.04 20.68 -4.38
CA VAL A 174 -2.24 21.95 -5.07
C VAL A 174 -3.55 22.55 -4.59
N ASN A 175 -3.48 23.71 -3.97
CA ASN A 175 -4.66 24.54 -3.86
C ASN A 175 -5.03 25.01 -5.27
N THR A 176 -6.13 24.51 -5.80
CA THR A 176 -6.59 24.82 -7.17
C THR A 176 -6.91 26.29 -7.39
N LEU A 177 -7.13 27.06 -6.31
CA LEU A 177 -7.42 28.48 -6.38
C LEU A 177 -6.15 29.35 -6.35
N THR A 178 -5.14 28.97 -5.58
CA THR A 178 -3.92 29.77 -5.42
C THR A 178 -2.71 29.19 -6.16
N GLY A 179 -2.79 27.94 -6.62
CA GLY A 179 -1.67 27.23 -7.22
C GLY A 179 -0.56 26.87 -6.23
N GLU A 180 -0.71 27.23 -4.94
CA GLU A 180 0.28 26.91 -3.92
C GLU A 180 0.17 25.44 -3.52
N SER A 181 1.31 24.77 -3.44
CA SER A 181 1.44 23.43 -2.88
C SER A 181 2.06 23.50 -1.49
N LYS A 182 1.40 22.87 -0.52
CA LYS A 182 1.86 22.81 0.88
C LYS A 182 1.52 21.43 1.46
N GLY A 183 2.13 21.10 2.59
CA GLY A 183 1.88 19.86 3.31
C GLY A 183 2.68 18.66 2.83
N ILE A 184 2.29 17.46 3.24
CA ILE A 184 3.06 16.23 3.00
C ILE A 184 3.20 15.94 1.51
N HIS A 185 2.15 16.13 0.72
CA HIS A 185 2.16 15.86 -0.73
C HIS A 185 2.84 16.96 -1.58
N TRP A 186 3.38 17.99 -0.95
CA TRP A 186 4.24 18.97 -1.63
C TRP A 186 5.41 18.27 -2.38
N HIS A 187 5.96 17.21 -1.83
CA HIS A 187 7.08 16.47 -2.41
C HIS A 187 6.81 15.85 -3.78
N ILE A 188 5.55 15.52 -4.08
CA ILE A 188 5.16 14.92 -5.36
C ILE A 188 5.04 15.98 -6.45
N GLN A 189 4.72 17.20 -6.06
CA GLN A 189 4.51 18.32 -6.98
C GLN A 189 5.78 19.12 -7.23
N SER A 190 6.67 19.08 -6.26
CA SER A 190 8.01 19.66 -6.37
C SER A 190 8.95 18.57 -6.84
N GLU A 191 9.65 18.78 -7.95
CA GLU A 191 10.63 17.81 -8.45
C GLU A 191 11.75 17.63 -7.41
N VAL A 192 11.56 16.66 -6.51
CA VAL A 192 12.51 16.30 -5.47
C VAL A 192 13.24 15.03 -5.90
N SER A 193 14.57 15.09 -5.92
CA SER A 193 15.41 13.93 -6.22
C SER A 193 16.25 13.57 -5.00
N TYR A 194 16.67 12.33 -4.89
CA TYR A 194 17.50 11.88 -3.78
C TYR A 194 18.43 10.72 -4.17
N ILE A 195 19.47 10.53 -3.36
CA ILE A 195 20.43 9.42 -3.47
C ILE A 195 20.50 8.70 -2.14
N THR A 196 20.49 7.37 -2.15
CA THR A 196 20.60 6.52 -0.96
C THR A 196 21.85 5.68 -1.01
N LEU A 197 22.37 5.32 0.19
CA LEU A 197 23.56 4.49 0.35
C LEU A 197 23.24 3.02 0.58
N ASP A 198 21.95 2.71 0.84
CA ASP A 198 21.51 1.35 1.14
C ASP A 198 20.40 0.89 0.21
N TYR A 199 20.30 -0.43 0.08
CA TYR A 199 19.29 -1.06 -0.78
C TYR A 199 17.84 -0.77 -0.37
N GLN A 200 17.57 -0.67 0.93
CA GLN A 200 16.22 -0.41 1.47
C GLN A 200 15.84 1.08 1.44
N ARG A 201 16.74 1.95 0.96
CA ARG A 201 16.54 3.40 0.84
C ARG A 201 16.25 4.09 2.18
N GLN A 202 16.90 3.62 3.24
CA GLN A 202 16.75 4.19 4.57
C GLN A 202 17.82 5.24 4.89
N VAL A 203 18.99 5.14 4.28
CA VAL A 203 20.11 6.08 4.47
C VAL A 203 20.20 7.01 3.29
N VAL A 204 19.61 8.20 3.42
CA VAL A 204 19.64 9.23 2.37
C VAL A 204 20.96 10.02 2.49
N ALA A 205 21.66 10.12 1.37
CA ALA A 205 22.95 10.82 1.30
C ALA A 205 22.84 12.26 0.80
N TRP A 206 21.91 12.47 -0.12
CA TRP A 206 21.69 13.73 -0.81
C TRP A 206 20.24 13.90 -1.20
N VAL A 207 19.77 15.13 -1.14
CA VAL A 207 18.45 15.55 -1.61
C VAL A 207 18.60 16.78 -2.50
N GLY A 208 18.03 16.73 -3.69
CA GLY A 208 17.98 17.86 -4.62
C GLY A 208 16.54 18.33 -4.81
N VAL A 209 16.30 19.62 -4.69
CA VAL A 209 15.00 20.25 -4.88
C VAL A 209 15.06 21.22 -6.04
N LYS A 210 14.34 20.95 -7.11
CA LYS A 210 14.28 21.86 -8.26
C LYS A 210 13.54 23.14 -7.88
N GLN A 211 14.17 24.26 -8.15
CA GLN A 211 13.64 25.59 -7.87
C GLN A 211 12.85 26.11 -9.09
N PRO A 212 11.97 27.12 -8.91
CA PRO A 212 11.20 27.69 -10.03
C PRO A 212 12.06 28.30 -11.15
N ASP A 213 13.28 28.72 -10.83
CA ASP A 213 14.25 29.22 -11.81
C ASP A 213 15.01 28.13 -12.60
N GLY A 214 14.71 26.86 -12.31
CA GLY A 214 15.31 25.69 -12.92
C GLY A 214 16.61 25.23 -12.26
N THR A 215 17.13 25.95 -11.27
CA THR A 215 18.28 25.49 -10.47
C THR A 215 17.89 24.38 -9.51
N VAL A 216 18.86 23.61 -9.07
CA VAL A 216 18.63 22.54 -8.06
C VAL A 216 19.27 23.00 -6.75
N LYS A 217 18.45 23.14 -5.71
CA LYS A 217 18.94 23.35 -4.35
C LYS A 217 19.31 22.00 -3.76
N GLU A 218 20.56 21.86 -3.36
CA GLU A 218 21.15 20.61 -2.92
C GLU A 218 21.33 20.58 -1.41
N PHE A 219 20.93 19.49 -0.79
CA PHE A 219 21.13 19.21 0.63
C PHE A 219 21.93 17.92 0.77
N PHE A 220 23.01 18.00 1.51
CA PHE A 220 23.94 16.88 1.75
C PHE A 220 23.84 16.42 3.20
N SER A 221 23.94 15.13 3.42
CA SER A 221 24.17 14.61 4.77
C SER A 221 25.48 15.19 5.31
N ARG A 222 25.47 15.71 6.54
CA ARG A 222 26.67 16.28 7.22
C ARG A 222 27.78 15.24 7.34
N ASP A 223 27.43 13.98 7.52
CA ASP A 223 28.41 12.89 7.63
C ASP A 223 29.26 12.79 6.35
N LEU A 224 28.62 12.90 5.18
CA LEU A 224 29.30 12.86 3.89
C LEU A 224 30.11 14.13 3.63
N LEU A 225 29.58 15.30 3.98
CA LEU A 225 30.33 16.56 3.90
C LEU A 225 31.58 16.53 4.80
N GLY A 226 31.47 15.98 6.01
CA GLY A 226 32.58 15.78 6.93
C GLY A 226 33.65 14.84 6.38
N MET A 227 33.31 13.89 5.52
CA MET A 227 34.24 13.00 4.83
C MET A 227 34.85 13.60 3.56
N GLY A 228 34.47 14.82 3.16
CA GLY A 228 34.95 15.47 1.93
C GLY A 228 34.42 14.77 0.65
N LYS A 229 33.39 13.97 0.76
CA LYS A 229 32.81 13.22 -0.37
C LYS A 229 31.70 14.04 -1.02
N THR A 230 32.04 14.90 -1.95
CA THR A 230 31.07 15.69 -2.73
C THR A 230 30.87 15.16 -4.15
N ASN A 231 31.85 14.42 -4.68
CA ASN A 231 31.82 13.92 -6.07
C ASN A 231 30.87 12.72 -6.26
N PHE A 232 30.33 12.14 -5.19
CA PHE A 232 29.45 10.97 -5.30
C PHE A 232 28.14 11.29 -6.04
N VAL A 233 27.71 12.54 -6.08
CA VAL A 233 26.49 12.96 -6.78
C VAL A 233 26.67 12.84 -8.30
N GLU A 234 27.83 13.29 -8.83
CA GLU A 234 28.16 13.13 -10.24
C GLU A 234 28.30 11.65 -10.62
N GLU A 235 28.92 10.86 -9.75
CA GLU A 235 29.04 9.40 -9.94
C GLU A 235 27.66 8.74 -9.93
N ALA A 236 26.80 9.08 -8.98
CA ALA A 236 25.44 8.57 -8.90
C ALA A 236 24.59 8.98 -10.11
N ARG A 237 24.74 10.22 -10.62
CA ARG A 237 24.09 10.66 -11.86
C ARG A 237 24.56 9.85 -13.07
N ALA A 238 25.87 9.62 -13.18
CA ALA A 238 26.45 8.83 -14.26
C ALA A 238 26.00 7.36 -14.22
N ASN A 239 25.77 6.81 -13.03
CA ASN A 239 25.30 5.44 -12.82
C ASN A 239 23.77 5.29 -12.89
N GLY A 240 23.01 6.40 -12.98
CA GLY A 240 21.54 6.36 -12.94
C GLY A 240 20.99 6.03 -11.55
N GLU A 241 21.72 6.33 -10.49
CA GLU A 241 21.34 6.07 -9.09
C GLU A 241 20.55 7.22 -8.45
N VAL A 242 20.47 8.36 -9.13
CA VAL A 242 19.61 9.49 -8.71
C VAL A 242 18.16 9.11 -8.97
N ARG A 243 17.36 9.15 -7.91
CA ARG A 243 15.96 8.79 -7.96
C ARG A 243 15.08 10.03 -7.78
N GLU A 244 14.10 10.22 -8.62
CA GLU A 244 13.01 11.16 -8.39
C GLU A 244 12.05 10.58 -7.33
N LEU A 245 11.70 11.39 -6.34
CA LEU A 245 10.82 11.00 -5.25
C LEU A 245 9.39 10.90 -5.77
N ASP A 246 8.76 9.77 -5.52
CA ASP A 246 7.39 9.50 -5.94
C ASP A 246 6.55 8.83 -4.81
N CYS A 247 5.30 8.45 -5.12
CA CYS A 247 4.35 7.89 -4.15
C CYS A 247 4.91 6.69 -3.39
N ILE A 248 5.64 5.78 -4.08
CA ILE A 248 6.17 4.57 -3.45
C ILE A 248 7.40 4.80 -2.56
N ASP A 249 7.96 5.99 -2.53
CA ASP A 249 9.07 6.30 -1.64
C ASP A 249 8.59 6.58 -0.21
N CYS A 250 7.32 6.99 -0.09
CA CYS A 250 6.61 7.14 1.17
C CYS A 250 5.64 5.95 1.39
N HIS A 251 4.79 5.64 0.41
CA HIS A 251 3.81 4.56 0.45
C HIS A 251 4.41 3.22 -0.01
N ASN A 252 5.56 2.86 0.52
CA ASN A 252 6.36 1.72 0.06
C ASN A 252 5.83 0.34 0.47
N ARG A 253 4.82 0.29 1.34
CA ARG A 253 4.23 -0.96 1.87
C ARG A 253 2.71 -1.06 1.68
N THR A 254 2.14 -0.32 0.75
CA THR A 254 0.71 -0.12 0.54
C THR A 254 -0.11 -1.43 0.49
N ALA A 255 0.42 -2.45 -0.19
CA ALA A 255 -0.23 -3.75 -0.33
C ALA A 255 0.45 -4.88 0.49
N HIS A 256 1.60 -4.61 1.11
CA HIS A 256 2.41 -5.62 1.79
C HIS A 256 2.84 -5.15 3.19
N TYR A 257 2.01 -4.32 3.81
CA TYR A 257 2.28 -3.82 5.15
C TYR A 257 2.12 -4.90 6.20
N ILE A 258 3.16 -5.12 6.99
CA ILE A 258 3.11 -5.98 8.18
C ILE A 258 3.02 -5.03 9.38
N PRO A 259 1.88 -5.02 10.11
CA PRO A 259 1.73 -4.16 11.28
C PRO A 259 2.68 -4.61 12.40
N TYR A 260 3.19 -3.64 13.13
CA TYR A 260 4.01 -3.94 14.29
C TYR A 260 3.14 -4.41 15.48
N PRO A 261 3.73 -5.12 16.46
CA PRO A 261 2.99 -5.78 17.53
C PRO A 261 2.04 -4.87 18.29
N GLU A 262 2.48 -3.68 18.70
CA GLU A 262 1.64 -2.72 19.42
C GLU A 262 0.37 -2.37 18.64
N GLN A 263 0.51 -2.08 17.35
CA GLN A 263 -0.63 -1.76 16.48
C GLN A 263 -1.60 -2.93 16.37
N SER A 264 -1.09 -4.15 16.24
CA SER A 264 -1.92 -5.34 16.08
C SER A 264 -2.69 -5.67 17.39
N VAL A 265 -2.01 -5.54 18.53
CA VAL A 265 -2.60 -5.79 19.84
C VAL A 265 -3.62 -4.70 20.20
N ASP A 266 -3.28 -3.42 19.98
CA ASP A 266 -4.19 -2.30 20.18
C ASP A 266 -5.50 -2.49 19.39
N GLN A 267 -5.37 -2.83 18.11
CA GLN A 267 -6.52 -3.08 17.24
C GLN A 267 -7.36 -4.27 17.72
N ALA A 268 -6.72 -5.35 18.15
CA ALA A 268 -7.42 -6.51 18.68
C ALA A 268 -8.16 -6.19 19.99
N MET A 269 -7.56 -5.38 20.85
CA MET A 269 -8.21 -4.93 22.10
C MET A 269 -9.36 -3.94 21.81
N GLU A 270 -9.19 -3.03 20.86
CA GLU A 270 -10.25 -2.10 20.43
C GLU A 270 -11.48 -2.85 19.89
N HIS A 271 -11.26 -3.95 19.17
CA HIS A 271 -12.33 -4.80 18.66
C HIS A 271 -12.86 -5.84 19.69
N GLY A 272 -12.36 -5.83 20.91
CA GLY A 272 -12.78 -6.76 21.96
C GLY A 272 -12.33 -8.20 21.76
N LEU A 273 -11.37 -8.44 20.86
CA LEU A 273 -10.79 -9.76 20.63
C LEU A 273 -9.77 -10.15 21.70
N ILE A 274 -9.16 -9.17 22.35
CA ILE A 274 -8.35 -9.33 23.57
C ILE A 274 -8.97 -8.48 24.65
N SER A 275 -9.39 -9.12 25.77
CA SER A 275 -10.05 -8.41 26.86
C SER A 275 -9.06 -7.58 27.68
N PRO A 276 -9.30 -6.27 27.89
CA PRO A 276 -8.46 -5.44 28.77
C PRO A 276 -8.56 -5.84 30.24
N ASP A 277 -9.53 -6.69 30.64
CA ASP A 277 -9.66 -7.18 32.01
C ASP A 277 -8.55 -8.17 32.43
N LEU A 278 -7.75 -8.65 31.44
CA LEU A 278 -6.57 -9.46 31.72
C LEU A 278 -5.41 -8.52 32.08
N PRO A 279 -4.93 -8.46 33.32
CA PRO A 279 -3.96 -7.45 33.72
C PRO A 279 -2.66 -7.56 32.99
N PHE A 280 -2.15 -6.41 32.52
CA PHE A 280 -0.93 -6.31 31.71
C PHE A 280 -0.98 -7.06 30.37
N ILE A 281 -2.16 -7.43 29.87
CA ILE A 281 -2.25 -8.26 28.66
C ILE A 281 -1.65 -7.55 27.45
N HIS A 282 -1.84 -6.24 27.31
CA HIS A 282 -1.24 -5.45 26.23
C HIS A 282 0.27 -5.64 26.19
N ARG A 283 0.95 -5.34 27.30
CA ARG A 283 2.42 -5.50 27.42
C ARG A 283 2.86 -6.93 27.15
N ASN A 284 2.21 -7.92 27.78
CA ASN A 284 2.61 -9.32 27.65
C ASN A 284 2.43 -9.85 26.21
N ALA A 285 1.37 -9.42 25.53
CA ALA A 285 1.09 -9.76 24.14
C ALA A 285 2.13 -9.12 23.19
N VAL A 286 2.40 -7.82 23.37
CA VAL A 286 3.40 -7.09 22.60
C VAL A 286 4.79 -7.69 22.78
N ASP A 287 5.21 -7.93 24.02
CA ASP A 287 6.50 -8.56 24.35
C ASP A 287 6.64 -9.94 23.70
N LEU A 288 5.54 -10.72 23.68
CA LEU A 288 5.52 -12.05 23.08
C LEU A 288 5.66 -11.99 21.55
N LEU A 289 4.89 -11.11 20.89
CA LEU A 289 4.93 -10.94 19.44
C LEU A 289 6.24 -10.29 18.93
N ASN A 290 6.98 -9.61 19.80
CA ASN A 290 8.29 -9.05 19.49
C ASN A 290 9.43 -10.07 19.55
N LYS A 291 9.20 -11.26 20.14
CA LYS A 291 10.19 -12.33 20.18
C LYS A 291 10.39 -12.97 18.81
N THR A 292 11.61 -13.37 18.54
CA THR A 292 11.94 -14.17 17.37
C THR A 292 11.87 -15.64 17.73
N PHE A 293 11.11 -16.41 16.98
CA PHE A 293 10.96 -17.86 17.13
C PHE A 293 11.53 -18.58 15.91
N ALA A 294 12.13 -19.73 16.13
CA ALA A 294 12.69 -20.53 15.03
C ALA A 294 11.59 -21.20 14.18
N SER A 295 10.39 -21.34 14.73
CA SER A 295 9.27 -21.96 14.04
C SER A 295 7.92 -21.46 14.59
N LYS A 296 6.88 -21.60 13.77
CA LYS A 296 5.49 -21.37 14.19
C LYS A 296 5.08 -22.23 15.39
N THR A 297 5.55 -23.48 15.45
CA THR A 297 5.25 -24.39 16.57
C THR A 297 5.79 -23.85 17.90
N GLU A 298 7.02 -23.34 17.90
CA GLU A 298 7.64 -22.74 19.07
C GLU A 298 6.89 -21.46 19.50
N ALA A 299 6.53 -20.61 18.55
CA ALA A 299 5.73 -19.41 18.84
C ALA A 299 4.38 -19.76 19.45
N TYR A 300 3.69 -20.75 18.90
CA TYR A 300 2.40 -21.19 19.42
C TYR A 300 2.50 -21.77 20.84
N ALA A 301 3.54 -22.53 21.12
CA ALA A 301 3.78 -23.03 22.49
C ALA A 301 3.98 -21.86 23.47
N ALA A 302 4.77 -20.85 23.08
CA ALA A 302 4.97 -19.66 23.91
C ALA A 302 3.69 -18.83 24.09
N ILE A 303 2.81 -18.79 23.08
CA ILE A 303 1.49 -18.13 23.21
C ILE A 303 0.57 -18.94 24.12
N ASP A 304 0.59 -20.27 24.01
CA ASP A 304 -0.22 -21.15 24.89
C ASP A 304 0.18 -21.06 26.37
N ASP A 305 1.44 -20.72 26.67
CA ASP A 305 1.92 -20.53 28.05
C ASP A 305 1.21 -19.36 28.78
N LEU A 306 0.53 -18.47 28.06
CA LEU A 306 -0.33 -17.44 28.67
C LEU A 306 -1.42 -18.05 29.55
N LYS A 307 -1.91 -19.26 29.28
CA LYS A 307 -2.85 -19.97 30.15
C LYS A 307 -2.33 -20.11 31.58
N THR A 308 -1.04 -20.38 31.72
CA THR A 308 -0.41 -20.49 33.05
C THR A 308 -0.35 -19.13 33.72
N ASN A 309 -0.02 -18.07 32.99
CA ASN A 309 0.07 -16.72 33.56
C ASN A 309 -1.28 -16.17 33.97
N TYR A 310 -2.36 -16.58 33.33
CA TYR A 310 -3.74 -16.14 33.60
C TYR A 310 -4.65 -17.23 34.17
N SER A 311 -4.08 -18.24 34.86
CA SER A 311 -4.85 -19.38 35.41
C SER A 311 -5.96 -19.00 36.41
N GLY A 312 -5.92 -17.81 36.98
CA GLY A 312 -6.95 -17.30 37.89
C GLY A 312 -8.04 -16.43 37.22
N TYR A 313 -8.03 -16.29 35.92
CA TYR A 313 -8.93 -15.43 35.14
C TYR A 313 -9.95 -16.26 34.34
N PRO A 314 -11.05 -15.64 33.82
CA PRO A 314 -12.05 -16.34 33.03
C PRO A 314 -11.42 -17.04 31.82
N ALA A 315 -11.61 -18.36 31.72
CA ALA A 315 -10.94 -19.19 30.70
C ALA A 315 -11.32 -18.79 29.28
N ASP A 316 -12.57 -18.38 29.07
CA ASP A 316 -13.07 -17.90 27.78
C ASP A 316 -12.30 -16.68 27.28
N LYS A 317 -12.02 -15.70 28.14
CA LYS A 317 -11.23 -14.50 27.80
C LYS A 317 -9.77 -14.83 27.50
N VAL A 318 -9.20 -15.76 28.26
CA VAL A 318 -7.81 -16.21 28.07
C VAL A 318 -7.68 -17.00 26.76
N ASP A 319 -8.60 -17.94 26.50
CA ASP A 319 -8.61 -18.74 25.28
C ASP A 319 -8.83 -17.86 24.05
N GLN A 320 -9.70 -16.87 24.12
CA GLN A 320 -9.92 -15.90 23.05
C GLN A 320 -8.65 -15.08 22.79
N ALA A 321 -7.99 -14.58 23.82
CA ALA A 321 -6.73 -13.83 23.66
C ALA A 321 -5.64 -14.69 23.01
N ILE A 322 -5.50 -15.94 23.43
CA ILE A 322 -4.53 -16.90 22.84
C ILE A 322 -4.83 -17.15 21.36
N ALA A 323 -6.10 -17.41 21.01
CA ALA A 323 -6.50 -17.61 19.64
C ALA A 323 -6.17 -16.37 18.79
N THR A 324 -6.55 -15.19 19.26
CA THR A 324 -6.28 -13.91 18.58
C THR A 324 -4.78 -13.66 18.40
N LEU A 325 -3.95 -13.95 19.40
CA LEU A 325 -2.50 -13.77 19.28
C LEU A 325 -1.88 -14.75 18.29
N LYS A 326 -2.39 -15.97 18.17
CA LYS A 326 -1.97 -16.90 17.12
C LYS A 326 -2.35 -16.38 15.74
N ASP A 327 -3.56 -15.85 15.58
CA ASP A 327 -4.01 -15.26 14.32
C ASP A 327 -3.15 -14.04 13.94
N ILE A 328 -2.84 -13.17 14.92
CA ILE A 328 -1.92 -12.04 14.69
C ILE A 328 -0.53 -12.54 14.29
N TYR A 329 -0.01 -13.54 14.99
CA TYR A 329 1.30 -14.10 14.68
C TYR A 329 1.36 -14.65 13.25
N ASP A 330 0.34 -15.35 12.82
CA ASP A 330 0.25 -15.96 11.49
C ASP A 330 0.32 -14.95 10.34
N ILE A 331 -0.23 -13.78 10.55
CA ILE A 331 -0.29 -12.73 9.53
C ILE A 331 0.83 -11.69 9.64
N THR A 332 1.65 -11.76 10.70
CA THR A 332 2.72 -10.78 10.94
C THR A 332 4.11 -11.39 11.00
N ASN A 333 4.23 -12.71 11.16
CA ASN A 333 5.49 -13.42 11.30
C ASN A 333 5.56 -14.62 10.36
N PHE A 334 6.60 -14.68 9.56
CA PHE A 334 6.83 -15.72 8.56
C PHE A 334 8.25 -16.29 8.74
N PRO A 335 8.46 -17.18 9.75
CA PRO A 335 9.80 -17.64 10.14
C PRO A 335 10.56 -18.35 9.02
N ASP A 336 9.88 -19.16 8.21
CA ASP A 336 10.45 -19.88 7.06
C ASP A 336 10.90 -18.94 5.93
N MET A 337 10.39 -17.71 5.90
CA MET A 337 10.81 -16.66 4.97
C MET A 337 11.74 -15.62 5.61
N ASN A 338 12.09 -15.76 6.89
CA ASN A 338 12.82 -14.76 7.67
C ASN A 338 12.20 -13.35 7.54
N LEU A 339 10.88 -13.31 7.59
CA LEU A 339 10.11 -12.08 7.34
C LEU A 339 9.19 -11.77 8.52
N ASP A 340 9.31 -10.56 9.03
CA ASP A 340 8.46 -9.97 10.04
C ASP A 340 8.29 -8.45 9.80
N TRP A 341 7.67 -7.75 10.72
CA TRP A 341 7.45 -6.31 10.63
C TRP A 341 8.75 -5.48 10.60
N LYS A 342 9.87 -6.00 11.17
CA LYS A 342 11.19 -5.34 11.20
C LYS A 342 11.93 -5.46 9.86
N THR A 343 11.61 -6.48 9.08
CA THR A 343 12.37 -6.86 7.89
C THR A 343 12.35 -5.77 6.82
N ASN A 344 11.19 -5.12 6.64
CA ASN A 344 11.02 -4.09 5.62
C ASN A 344 10.38 -2.85 6.23
N PRO A 345 11.12 -1.75 6.40
CA PRO A 345 10.61 -0.54 7.03
C PRO A 345 9.47 0.07 6.21
N ASN A 346 8.44 0.57 6.92
CA ASN A 346 7.35 1.36 6.34
C ASN A 346 7.69 2.85 6.43
N ASN A 347 7.68 3.54 5.30
CA ASN A 347 8.09 4.94 5.20
C ASN A 347 6.97 5.95 5.46
N GLU A 348 5.71 5.51 5.61
CA GLU A 348 4.57 6.40 5.89
C GLU A 348 4.61 7.04 7.28
N ARG A 349 5.42 6.50 8.18
CA ARG A 349 5.50 6.89 9.59
C ARG A 349 6.95 7.15 9.97
N HIS A 350 7.17 7.80 11.10
CA HIS A 350 8.49 8.01 11.69
C HIS A 350 8.64 7.32 13.07
N ASN A 351 7.74 6.41 13.40
CA ASN A 351 7.79 5.54 14.56
C ASN A 351 6.98 4.26 14.24
N PRO A 352 7.55 3.08 14.34
CA PRO A 352 8.92 2.73 14.81
C PRO A 352 10.01 2.86 13.74
N THR A 353 9.71 3.28 12.53
CA THR A 353 10.65 3.42 11.41
C THR A 353 11.05 4.88 11.18
N LEU A 354 12.10 5.13 10.41
CA LEU A 354 12.56 6.50 10.16
C LEU A 354 11.55 7.31 9.31
N GLY A 355 10.95 6.71 8.31
CA GLY A 355 9.97 7.35 7.44
C GLY A 355 10.41 8.72 6.93
N CYS A 356 9.69 9.78 7.31
CA CYS A 356 10.03 11.16 6.95
C CYS A 356 11.38 11.62 7.53
N PHE A 357 11.80 11.06 8.65
CA PHE A 357 13.08 11.40 9.28
C PHE A 357 14.31 10.85 8.55
N ARG A 358 14.13 10.16 7.43
CA ARG A 358 15.24 9.85 6.51
C ARG A 358 15.89 11.11 5.91
N CYS A 359 15.10 12.21 5.80
CA CYS A 359 15.54 13.50 5.27
C CYS A 359 15.31 14.64 6.26
N HIS A 360 14.20 14.59 7.04
CA HIS A 360 13.84 15.60 8.05
C HIS A 360 14.47 15.29 9.41
N ASP A 361 15.78 15.03 9.42
CA ASP A 361 16.56 14.55 10.56
C ASP A 361 17.47 15.63 11.19
N GLY A 362 17.51 16.82 10.57
CA GLY A 362 18.43 17.90 10.96
C GLY A 362 19.88 17.69 10.49
N ASN A 363 20.13 16.58 9.77
CA ASN A 363 21.46 16.24 9.27
C ASN A 363 21.69 16.64 7.80
N HIS A 364 20.63 16.92 7.05
CA HIS A 364 20.71 17.34 5.65
C HIS A 364 20.79 18.84 5.53
N VAL A 365 21.90 19.34 4.99
CA VAL A 365 22.21 20.78 4.93
C VAL A 365 22.58 21.22 3.52
N SER A 366 22.11 22.41 3.16
CA SER A 366 22.54 23.17 2.00
C SER A 366 23.48 24.30 2.50
N ARG A 367 24.54 24.57 1.78
CA ARG A 367 25.46 25.67 2.09
C ARG A 367 25.49 26.69 0.95
N ASP A 368 25.31 27.97 1.29
CA ASP A 368 25.48 29.04 0.33
C ASP A 368 26.98 29.40 0.12
N GLU A 369 27.25 30.30 -0.82
CA GLU A 369 28.60 30.75 -1.14
C GLU A 369 29.30 31.47 0.04
N ASN A 370 28.54 31.95 1.02
CA ASN A 370 29.03 32.62 2.21
C ASN A 370 29.27 31.66 3.38
N GLY A 371 28.93 30.35 3.17
CA GLY A 371 29.08 29.33 4.19
C GLY A 371 27.90 29.26 5.18
N ASN A 372 26.81 29.99 4.94
CA ASN A 372 25.58 29.84 5.75
C ASN A 372 24.91 28.50 5.45
N GLU A 373 24.50 27.85 6.53
CA GLU A 373 23.80 26.56 6.41
C GLU A 373 22.31 26.74 6.49
N GLU A 374 21.59 26.09 5.57
CA GLU A 374 20.17 25.87 5.66
C GLU A 374 19.91 24.37 5.81
N VAL A 375 19.08 24.01 6.77
CA VAL A 375 18.76 22.61 7.11
C VAL A 375 17.41 22.26 6.57
N ILE A 376 17.23 21.03 6.07
CA ILE A 376 15.88 20.51 5.81
C ILE A 376 15.09 20.58 7.13
N SER A 377 13.96 21.26 7.10
CA SER A 377 13.24 21.61 8.33
C SER A 377 12.80 20.37 9.11
N VAL A 378 13.04 20.38 10.41
CA VAL A 378 12.63 19.31 11.37
C VAL A 378 11.40 19.70 12.19
N LYS A 379 10.71 20.78 11.82
CA LYS A 379 9.56 21.27 12.57
C LYS A 379 8.40 20.29 12.46
N CYS A 380 7.93 19.74 13.57
CA CYS A 380 6.83 18.78 13.64
C CYS A 380 5.54 19.30 12.96
N ASN A 381 5.29 20.60 13.09
CA ASN A 381 4.09 21.25 12.55
C ASN A 381 4.09 21.41 11.02
N LEU A 382 5.12 20.98 10.30
CA LEU A 382 5.09 20.90 8.83
C LEU A 382 4.11 19.86 8.34
N CYS A 383 4.11 18.68 8.98
CA CYS A 383 3.38 17.51 8.51
C CYS A 383 2.07 17.29 9.29
N HIS A 384 2.02 17.68 10.55
CA HIS A 384 0.84 17.48 11.41
C HIS A 384 0.79 18.50 12.54
N THR A 385 -0.36 18.61 13.20
CA THR A 385 -0.47 19.34 14.47
C THR A 385 0.28 18.60 15.57
N VAL A 386 0.55 19.28 16.68
CA VAL A 386 1.06 18.62 17.89
C VAL A 386 0.04 17.54 18.30
N PRO A 387 0.48 16.29 18.52
CA PRO A 387 -0.42 15.24 18.97
C PRO A 387 -1.04 15.61 20.33
N ILE A 388 -2.35 15.39 20.45
CA ILE A 388 -3.08 15.58 21.68
C ILE A 388 -3.41 14.20 22.23
N THR A 389 -2.86 13.88 23.39
CA THR A 389 -3.11 12.59 24.05
C THR A 389 -4.02 12.80 25.26
N GLY A 390 -5.06 12.00 25.38
CA GLY A 390 -6.01 12.08 26.48
C GLY A 390 -7.16 11.07 26.34
N ARG A 391 -8.00 11.04 27.34
CA ARG A 391 -9.30 10.33 27.26
C ARG A 391 -10.32 11.30 26.68
N GLY A 392 -10.76 11.01 25.51
CA GLY A 392 -11.83 11.65 24.75
C GLY A 392 -12.30 13.04 25.22
N ALA A 393 -12.43 13.96 24.32
CA ALA A 393 -13.27 15.17 24.35
C ALA A 393 -12.63 16.55 24.55
N GLU A 394 -11.35 16.71 24.82
CA GLU A 394 -10.76 18.04 24.76
C GLU A 394 -9.80 18.16 23.55
N MET A 395 -10.35 18.09 22.37
CA MET A 395 -9.61 18.45 21.15
C MET A 395 -9.46 19.98 21.10
N ILE A 396 -8.32 20.48 21.58
CA ILE A 396 -7.89 21.82 21.17
C ILE A 396 -7.22 21.65 19.78
N VAL A 397 -8.03 21.69 18.76
CA VAL A 397 -7.51 21.78 17.39
C VAL A 397 -7.10 23.22 17.19
N GLU A 398 -5.80 23.51 17.09
CA GLU A 398 -5.39 24.75 16.41
C GLU A 398 -5.93 24.68 14.98
N ALA A 399 -7.02 25.38 14.74
CA ALA A 399 -7.59 25.47 13.42
C ALA A 399 -6.51 25.96 12.45
N PRO A 400 -6.34 25.36 11.28
CA PRO A 400 -5.47 25.92 10.26
C PRO A 400 -5.88 27.37 10.01
N VAL A 401 -4.92 28.25 9.85
CA VAL A 401 -5.21 29.66 9.50
C VAL A 401 -5.83 29.63 8.12
N ILE A 402 -7.16 29.74 8.07
CA ILE A 402 -7.90 29.78 6.82
C ILE A 402 -7.94 31.24 6.39
N VAL A 403 -7.40 31.51 5.21
CA VAL A 403 -7.45 32.84 4.60
C VAL A 403 -8.77 32.93 3.84
N GLY A 404 -9.73 33.69 4.37
CA GLY A 404 -11.03 33.93 3.73
C GLY A 404 -12.19 33.99 4.74
N ASN A 405 -13.41 34.16 4.25
CA ASN A 405 -14.62 34.07 5.07
C ASN A 405 -14.84 32.62 5.50
N VAL A 406 -14.61 32.37 6.76
CA VAL A 406 -14.81 31.07 7.40
C VAL A 406 -16.22 31.01 7.98
N PRO A 407 -17.02 29.98 7.70
CA PRO A 407 -18.31 29.79 8.33
C PRO A 407 -18.19 29.73 9.86
N ASP A 408 -19.22 30.22 10.58
CA ASP A 408 -19.27 30.27 12.05
C ASP A 408 -19.03 28.88 12.69
N SER A 409 -19.41 27.82 11.99
CA SER A 409 -19.16 26.43 12.39
C SER A 409 -17.68 26.10 12.66
N HIS A 410 -16.73 26.83 12.06
CA HIS A 410 -15.30 26.61 12.28
C HIS A 410 -14.78 27.27 13.56
N ALA A 411 -15.53 28.23 14.09
CA ALA A 411 -15.25 28.86 15.38
C ALA A 411 -15.91 28.12 16.56
N ASP A 412 -16.84 27.21 16.25
CA ASP A 412 -17.54 26.44 17.29
C ASP A 412 -16.77 25.18 17.66
N PHE A 413 -16.15 25.19 18.82
CA PHE A 413 -15.42 24.01 19.37
C PHE A 413 -16.30 22.77 19.61
N ARG A 414 -17.64 22.95 19.69
CA ARG A 414 -18.59 21.85 19.85
C ARG A 414 -19.08 21.28 18.53
N TRP A 415 -18.66 21.85 17.41
CA TRP A 415 -19.11 21.42 16.08
C TRP A 415 -18.93 19.91 15.85
N THR A 416 -17.85 19.31 16.34
CA THR A 416 -17.60 17.86 16.23
C THR A 416 -18.68 17.01 16.90
N ILE A 417 -19.40 17.56 17.86
CA ILE A 417 -20.51 16.89 18.57
C ILE A 417 -21.87 17.29 17.95
N GLU A 418 -22.02 18.56 17.61
CA GLU A 418 -23.31 19.15 17.20
C GLU A 418 -23.61 18.99 15.70
N HIS A 419 -22.60 18.70 14.86
CA HIS A 419 -22.79 18.56 13.39
C HIS A 419 -23.73 17.42 12.98
N GLN A 420 -24.03 16.47 13.87
CA GLN A 420 -25.05 15.46 13.61
C GLN A 420 -26.45 16.05 13.32
N ASN A 421 -26.70 17.28 13.75
CA ASN A 421 -27.97 17.97 13.57
C ASN A 421 -27.99 18.93 12.36
N ILE A 422 -26.89 18.98 11.55
CA ILE A 422 -26.84 19.86 10.41
C ILE A 422 -27.80 19.42 9.29
N THR A 423 -28.33 20.37 8.56
CA THR A 423 -29.22 20.13 7.43
C THR A 423 -28.45 19.70 6.19
N ASP A 424 -29.14 19.17 5.18
CA ASP A 424 -28.50 18.81 3.91
C ASP A 424 -27.94 20.03 3.17
N ALA A 425 -28.56 21.21 3.37
CA ALA A 425 -28.03 22.46 2.83
C ALA A 425 -26.70 22.84 3.47
N ASP A 426 -26.56 22.65 4.79
CA ASP A 426 -25.31 22.89 5.52
C ASP A 426 -24.22 21.91 5.09
N LYS A 427 -24.56 20.62 4.90
CA LYS A 427 -23.62 19.64 4.35
C LYS A 427 -23.10 20.06 2.98
N GLN A 428 -23.99 20.53 2.09
CA GLN A 428 -23.59 21.01 0.78
C GLN A 428 -22.67 22.24 0.87
N ALA A 429 -22.92 23.14 1.81
CA ALA A 429 -22.04 24.27 2.06
C ALA A 429 -20.63 23.83 2.51
N CYS A 430 -20.54 22.81 3.36
CA CYS A 430 -19.26 22.23 3.75
C CYS A 430 -18.50 21.66 2.55
N PHE A 431 -19.19 20.96 1.64
CA PHE A 431 -18.58 20.33 0.46
C PHE A 431 -18.07 21.33 -0.58
N ASN A 432 -18.45 22.60 -0.50
CA ASN A 432 -17.89 23.64 -1.37
C ASN A 432 -16.40 23.90 -1.09
N CYS A 433 -15.95 23.67 0.14
CA CYS A 433 -14.56 23.88 0.56
C CYS A 433 -13.87 22.56 0.95
N HIS A 434 -14.61 21.61 1.52
CA HIS A 434 -14.10 20.32 1.96
C HIS A 434 -14.45 19.24 0.93
N GLY A 435 -13.47 18.47 0.50
CA GLY A 435 -13.75 17.26 -0.29
C GLY A 435 -14.50 16.23 0.56
N GLN A 436 -15.24 15.34 -0.07
CA GLN A 436 -15.92 14.23 0.62
C GLN A 436 -14.97 13.37 1.46
N ALA A 437 -13.71 13.24 1.04
CA ALA A 437 -12.69 12.54 1.79
C ALA A 437 -12.49 13.13 3.20
N PHE A 438 -12.80 14.40 3.42
CA PHE A 438 -12.69 15.03 4.74
C PHE A 438 -13.65 14.39 5.75
N CYS A 439 -14.90 14.16 5.36
CA CYS A 439 -15.90 13.53 6.22
C CYS A 439 -15.75 11.99 6.26
N ASN A 440 -15.27 11.39 5.16
CA ASN A 440 -15.30 9.96 4.90
C ASN A 440 -13.92 9.30 5.01
N ASN A 441 -12.99 9.91 5.73
CA ASN A 441 -11.63 9.38 5.88
C ASN A 441 -11.49 8.32 7.00
N GLY A 442 -12.58 7.99 7.68
CA GLY A 442 -12.60 7.03 8.78
C GLY A 442 -11.97 7.53 10.09
N ALA A 443 -11.56 8.82 10.15
CA ALA A 443 -10.94 9.38 11.35
C ALA A 443 -11.96 9.70 12.46
N CYS A 444 -13.14 10.19 12.07
CA CYS A 444 -14.20 10.56 13.02
C CYS A 444 -15.42 9.63 12.92
N HIS A 445 -15.70 9.12 11.73
CA HIS A 445 -16.77 8.18 11.50
C HIS A 445 -16.18 6.84 11.09
N ASN A 446 -16.51 5.79 11.84
CA ASN A 446 -16.29 4.42 11.40
C ASN A 446 -17.19 4.17 10.20
N LEU A 447 -16.67 4.42 9.03
CA LEU A 447 -17.33 4.06 7.78
C LEU A 447 -17.15 2.57 7.57
N SER A 448 -17.98 1.80 8.25
CA SER A 448 -18.04 0.35 8.03
C SER A 448 -18.69 0.07 6.70
N HIS A 449 -17.94 0.21 5.63
CA HIS A 449 -18.28 -0.51 4.43
C HIS A 449 -17.94 -1.99 4.67
N PRO A 450 -18.82 -2.92 4.28
CA PRO A 450 -18.47 -4.33 4.30
C PRO A 450 -17.15 -4.56 3.56
N PRO A 451 -16.33 -5.53 3.96
CA PRO A 451 -15.07 -5.81 3.29
C PRO A 451 -15.21 -6.10 1.78
N ASP A 452 -16.37 -6.59 1.39
CA ASP A 452 -16.74 -6.90 0.00
C ASP A 452 -17.48 -5.75 -0.72
N MET A 453 -17.48 -4.54 -0.15
CA MET A 453 -18.25 -3.40 -0.67
C MET A 453 -18.02 -3.13 -2.15
N LEU A 454 -16.80 -3.29 -2.64
CA LEU A 454 -16.49 -3.10 -4.07
C LEU A 454 -17.22 -4.09 -4.98
N PHE A 455 -17.56 -5.26 -4.47
CA PHE A 455 -18.32 -6.27 -5.21
C PHE A 455 -19.82 -6.18 -4.93
N SER A 456 -20.20 -5.85 -3.70
CA SER A 456 -21.61 -5.81 -3.28
C SER A 456 -22.28 -4.46 -3.55
N HIS A 457 -21.51 -3.37 -3.84
CA HIS A 457 -22.10 -2.05 -4.06
C HIS A 457 -23.10 -1.96 -5.22
N PRO A 458 -22.99 -2.72 -6.35
CA PRO A 458 -24.00 -2.67 -7.39
C PRO A 458 -25.35 -3.13 -6.89
N GLN A 459 -25.38 -4.18 -6.07
CA GLN A 459 -26.62 -4.68 -5.46
C GLN A 459 -27.17 -3.68 -4.44
N SER A 460 -26.31 -3.18 -3.54
CA SER A 460 -26.68 -2.17 -2.54
C SER A 460 -27.20 -0.89 -3.19
N TYR A 461 -26.62 -0.50 -4.33
CA TYR A 461 -27.09 0.64 -5.12
C TYR A 461 -28.49 0.38 -5.71
N GLN A 462 -28.71 -0.79 -6.30
CA GLN A 462 -30.00 -1.16 -6.88
C GLN A 462 -31.12 -1.24 -5.83
N GLU A 463 -30.83 -1.84 -4.66
CA GLU A 463 -31.80 -2.00 -3.57
C GLU A 463 -32.22 -0.65 -2.94
N SER A 464 -31.29 0.32 -2.85
CA SER A 464 -31.52 1.63 -2.23
C SER A 464 -31.81 2.75 -3.23
N GLY A 465 -31.73 2.46 -4.54
CA GLY A 465 -31.74 3.52 -5.57
C GLY A 465 -30.56 4.48 -5.43
N GLY A 466 -29.49 4.07 -4.77
CA GLY A 466 -28.33 4.89 -4.48
C GLY A 466 -28.51 5.85 -3.29
N GLN A 467 -29.70 5.97 -2.71
CA GLN A 467 -29.96 6.96 -1.64
C GLN A 467 -29.04 6.77 -0.44
N VAL A 468 -28.82 5.52 -0.03
CA VAL A 468 -27.91 5.23 1.09
C VAL A 468 -26.48 5.68 0.79
N CYS A 469 -26.03 5.51 -0.44
CA CYS A 469 -24.69 5.93 -0.87
C CYS A 469 -24.57 7.47 -0.89
N PHE A 470 -25.58 8.15 -1.41
CA PHE A 470 -25.59 9.61 -1.54
C PHE A 470 -25.81 10.37 -0.22
N THR A 471 -26.08 9.66 0.87
CA THR A 471 -26.03 10.25 2.21
C THR A 471 -24.61 10.71 2.57
N CYS A 472 -23.59 10.01 2.08
CA CYS A 472 -22.18 10.27 2.38
C CYS A 472 -21.34 10.54 1.13
N HIS A 473 -21.74 10.07 -0.06
CA HIS A 473 -20.97 10.16 -1.30
C HIS A 473 -21.65 11.08 -2.31
N GLN A 474 -20.83 11.77 -3.13
CA GLN A 474 -21.33 12.52 -4.30
C GLN A 474 -21.12 11.68 -5.58
N ASN A 475 -21.80 12.06 -6.67
CA ASN A 475 -21.67 11.40 -7.98
C ASN A 475 -20.22 11.30 -8.47
N VAL A 476 -19.38 12.28 -8.14
CA VAL A 476 -17.97 12.28 -8.48
C VAL A 476 -17.21 11.08 -7.86
N THR A 477 -17.67 10.55 -6.73
CA THR A 477 -17.10 9.35 -6.13
C THR A 477 -17.28 8.13 -7.03
N CYS A 478 -18.45 8.01 -7.65
CA CYS A 478 -18.75 6.91 -8.59
C CYS A 478 -17.97 7.07 -9.90
N ALA A 479 -17.82 8.31 -10.37
CA ALA A 479 -17.10 8.62 -11.61
C ALA A 479 -15.60 8.25 -11.58
N ARG A 480 -15.02 8.03 -10.39
CA ARG A 480 -13.63 7.57 -10.24
C ARG A 480 -13.38 6.19 -10.82
N CYS A 481 -14.37 5.31 -10.76
CA CYS A 481 -14.26 3.94 -11.27
C CYS A 481 -15.17 3.70 -12.49
N HIS A 482 -16.22 4.50 -12.64
CA HIS A 482 -17.19 4.40 -13.73
C HIS A 482 -16.94 5.52 -14.75
N ALA A 483 -16.21 5.18 -15.83
CA ALA A 483 -15.97 6.12 -16.93
C ALA A 483 -17.31 6.51 -17.58
N GLY A 484 -17.63 7.80 -17.55
CA GLY A 484 -18.83 8.34 -18.19
C GLY A 484 -19.94 8.81 -17.25
N GLY A 485 -19.68 8.85 -15.93
CA GLY A 485 -20.64 9.42 -14.97
C GLY A 485 -21.97 8.71 -14.99
N ILE A 486 -22.02 7.56 -14.45
CA ILE A 486 -23.16 6.61 -14.57
C ILE A 486 -24.26 7.00 -13.62
N ILE A 487 -24.58 8.09 -13.25
CA ILE A 487 -25.73 8.14 -12.36
C ILE A 487 -26.52 9.42 -12.59
N SER A 488 -27.59 9.26 -13.33
CA SER A 488 -28.77 10.10 -13.11
C SER A 488 -29.21 9.92 -11.66
N LYS A 489 -29.13 10.99 -10.89
CA LYS A 489 -29.76 11.05 -9.56
C LYS A 489 -31.19 10.58 -9.71
N PRO A 490 -31.70 9.64 -8.88
CA PRO A 490 -33.11 9.29 -8.90
C PRO A 490 -34.01 10.50 -8.62
#